data_6442d30f2a21c3de63566ceda124e18e
#
_entry.id   6442d30f2a21c3de63566ceda124e18e
#
_cell.length_a   1.000
_cell.length_b   1.000
_cell.length_c   1.000
_cell.angle_alpha   90.00
_cell.angle_beta   90.00
_cell.angle_gamma   90.00
#
_symmetry.space_group_name_H-M   'P 1'
#
loop_
_entity.id
_entity.type
_entity.pdbx_description
1 polymer ?
#
loop_
_entity_poly.entity_id
_entity_poly.type
_entity_poly.pdbx_seq_one_letter_code
_entity_poly.pdbx_strand_id
1 'polypeptide(L)'
;MLEHRAREIFFLVINNIVANKDRLYYKFNMANSPNCPLCNELHDNVHVFCECVLVREAWFWVRQRLLQMFPSSHGNTSNFEFLNLMFDSSLLDSEIIWMLGIYLQLVWNTVICQKKGLKLETVKSEYSLKYLTHQLSNMPSLTCIVGLLN
;
A
#
# COMPACT_ATOMS: atom_id res chain seq x y z
N MET A 1 15.28 -0.14 1.91
CA MET A 1 14.73 0.96 2.76
C MET A 1 13.56 1.59 2.01
N LEU A 2 12.44 1.86 2.70
CA LEU A 2 11.33 2.60 2.09
C LEU A 2 11.74 4.03 1.79
N GLU A 3 11.28 4.56 0.66
CA GLU A 3 11.41 5.98 0.35
C GLU A 3 10.75 6.83 1.43
N HIS A 4 11.24 8.02 1.65
CA HIS A 4 10.74 8.95 2.69
C HIS A 4 9.21 9.12 2.61
N ARG A 5 8.70 9.34 1.41
CA ARG A 5 7.25 9.52 1.16
C ARG A 5 6.43 8.29 1.53
N ALA A 6 6.91 7.10 1.19
CA ALA A 6 6.23 5.86 1.54
C ALA A 6 6.16 5.65 3.07
N ARG A 7 7.22 6.03 3.78
CA ARG A 7 7.23 5.97 5.26
C ARG A 7 6.23 6.94 5.88
N GLU A 8 6.11 8.15 5.34
CA GLU A 8 5.10 9.11 5.81
C GLU A 8 3.68 8.57 5.64
N ILE A 9 3.36 8.07 4.45
CA ILE A 9 2.03 7.51 4.16
C ILE A 9 1.75 6.32 5.07
N PHE A 10 2.71 5.43 5.23
CA PHE A 10 2.61 4.27 6.12
C PHE A 10 2.29 4.71 7.56
N PHE A 11 3.00 5.72 8.07
CA PHE A 11 2.73 6.31 9.38
C PHE A 11 1.31 6.87 9.50
N LEU A 12 0.83 7.59 8.49
CA LEU A 12 -0.53 8.16 8.46
C LEU A 12 -1.59 7.05 8.52
N VAL A 13 -1.39 5.96 7.79
CA VAL A 13 -2.33 4.84 7.74
C VAL A 13 -2.36 4.07 9.06
N ILE A 14 -1.20 3.73 9.61
CA ILE A 14 -1.09 3.01 10.90
C ILE A 14 -1.77 3.78 12.03
N ASN A 15 -1.57 5.08 12.07
CA ASN A 15 -2.13 5.93 13.12
C ASN A 15 -3.56 6.40 12.83
N ASN A 16 -4.16 5.94 11.74
CA ASN A 16 -5.51 6.31 11.32
C ASN A 16 -5.72 7.83 11.23
N ILE A 17 -4.74 8.55 10.72
CA ILE A 17 -4.76 10.01 10.56
C ILE A 17 -4.84 10.46 9.10
N VAL A 18 -5.15 9.54 8.18
CA VAL A 18 -5.48 9.88 6.79
C VAL A 18 -6.77 10.69 6.76
N ALA A 19 -6.75 11.79 6.00
CA ALA A 19 -7.91 12.67 5.83
C ALA A 19 -8.93 12.05 4.86
N ASN A 20 -9.50 10.89 5.21
CA ASN A 20 -10.62 10.30 4.50
C ASN A 20 -11.93 11.02 4.83
N LYS A 21 -13.01 10.76 4.09
CA LYS A 21 -14.29 11.45 4.28
C LYS A 21 -14.93 11.13 5.64
N ASP A 22 -14.75 9.92 6.14
CA ASP A 22 -15.22 9.52 7.47
C ASP A 22 -14.62 10.44 8.55
N ARG A 23 -13.30 10.57 8.55
CA ARG A 23 -12.59 11.43 9.50
C ARG A 23 -12.93 12.91 9.32
N LEU A 24 -12.99 13.38 8.08
CA LEU A 24 -13.35 14.77 7.77
C LEU A 24 -14.78 15.11 8.23
N TYR A 25 -15.70 14.18 8.08
CA TYR A 25 -17.10 14.36 8.48
C TYR A 25 -17.25 14.34 10.01
N TYR A 26 -16.80 13.28 10.66
CA TYR A 26 -17.06 13.09 12.10
C TYR A 26 -16.14 13.90 13.02
N LYS A 27 -14.88 14.05 12.67
CA LYS A 27 -13.91 14.74 13.54
C LYS A 27 -13.76 16.22 13.25
N PHE A 28 -13.80 16.62 11.99
CA PHE A 28 -13.46 17.97 11.57
C PHE A 28 -14.65 18.74 10.99
N ASN A 29 -15.78 18.12 10.79
CA ASN A 29 -16.98 18.71 10.20
C ASN A 29 -16.70 19.42 8.86
N MET A 30 -15.78 18.86 8.06
CA MET A 30 -15.29 19.44 6.81
C MET A 30 -15.80 18.73 5.56
N ALA A 31 -16.64 17.69 5.71
CA ALA A 31 -17.27 16.97 4.61
C ALA A 31 -18.79 16.92 4.80
N ASN A 32 -19.55 16.90 3.70
CA ASN A 32 -21.02 16.83 3.73
C ASN A 32 -21.56 15.43 4.05
N SER A 33 -20.74 14.41 3.86
CA SER A 33 -21.08 13.01 4.09
C SER A 33 -19.82 12.20 4.41
N PRO A 34 -19.91 11.17 5.26
CA PRO A 34 -18.80 10.26 5.52
C PRO A 34 -18.62 9.22 4.41
N ASN A 35 -19.51 9.16 3.43
CA ASN A 35 -19.56 8.09 2.43
C ASN A 35 -18.76 8.43 1.17
N CYS A 36 -18.21 7.38 0.55
CA CYS A 36 -17.57 7.47 -0.75
C CYS A 36 -18.60 7.91 -1.82
N PRO A 37 -18.30 8.93 -2.63
CA PRO A 37 -19.21 9.39 -3.66
C PRO A 37 -19.43 8.38 -4.80
N LEU A 38 -18.52 7.42 -4.97
CA LEU A 38 -18.59 6.40 -6.03
C LEU A 38 -19.28 5.12 -5.57
N CYS A 39 -19.00 4.67 -4.35
CA CYS A 39 -19.47 3.39 -3.81
C CYS A 39 -20.65 3.55 -2.85
N ASN A 40 -20.90 4.75 -2.35
CA ASN A 40 -21.87 5.07 -1.31
C ASN A 40 -21.68 4.30 0.00
N GLU A 41 -20.49 3.77 0.23
CA GLU A 41 -20.08 3.12 1.48
C GLU A 41 -19.23 4.05 2.31
N LEU A 42 -19.07 3.74 3.60
CA LEU A 42 -18.25 4.53 4.51
C LEU A 42 -16.81 4.67 3.95
N HIS A 43 -16.35 5.91 3.82
CA HIS A 43 -15.05 6.24 3.24
C HIS A 43 -13.98 6.28 4.33
N ASP A 44 -13.75 5.14 4.97
CA ASP A 44 -12.69 4.93 5.97
C ASP A 44 -11.39 4.43 5.31
N ASN A 45 -10.36 4.13 6.12
CA ASN A 45 -9.08 3.65 5.61
C ASN A 45 -9.20 2.32 4.86
N VAL A 46 -10.01 1.39 5.37
CA VAL A 46 -10.21 0.09 4.73
C VAL A 46 -10.83 0.27 3.35
N HIS A 47 -11.86 1.11 3.26
CA HIS A 47 -12.50 1.41 1.98
C HIS A 47 -11.53 2.07 1.00
N VAL A 48 -10.84 3.12 1.43
CA VAL A 48 -9.92 3.89 0.57
C VAL A 48 -8.80 3.03 0.00
N PHE A 49 -8.20 2.17 0.83
CA PHE A 49 -7.02 1.39 0.43
C PHE A 49 -7.33 -0.01 -0.09
N CYS A 50 -8.50 -0.56 0.18
CA CYS A 50 -8.78 -1.97 -0.12
C CYS A 50 -10.09 -2.18 -0.91
N GLU A 51 -11.15 -1.48 -0.59
CA GLU A 51 -12.51 -1.87 -1.00
C GLU A 51 -13.14 -0.94 -2.05
N CYS A 52 -12.65 0.29 -2.18
CA CYS A 52 -13.14 1.22 -3.18
C CYS A 52 -13.00 0.67 -4.59
N VAL A 53 -14.00 0.92 -5.43
CA VAL A 53 -13.98 0.53 -6.85
C VAL A 53 -12.71 1.01 -7.59
N LEU A 54 -12.10 2.10 -7.12
CA LEU A 54 -10.87 2.64 -7.71
C LEU A 54 -9.60 1.84 -7.39
N VAL A 55 -9.63 0.99 -6.37
CA VAL A 55 -8.44 0.27 -5.89
C VAL A 55 -8.62 -1.23 -5.76
N ARG A 56 -9.85 -1.76 -5.69
CA ARG A 56 -10.12 -3.15 -5.28
C ARG A 56 -9.44 -4.21 -6.14
N GLU A 57 -9.31 -3.99 -7.44
CA GLU A 57 -8.63 -4.93 -8.33
C GLU A 57 -7.13 -4.97 -8.05
N ALA A 58 -6.50 -3.81 -7.92
CA ALA A 58 -5.09 -3.69 -7.55
C ALA A 58 -4.82 -4.25 -6.15
N TRP A 59 -5.70 -3.94 -5.19
CA TRP A 59 -5.60 -4.48 -3.83
C TRP A 59 -5.71 -6.00 -3.80
N PHE A 60 -6.64 -6.59 -4.54
CA PHE A 60 -6.78 -8.04 -4.61
C PHE A 60 -5.48 -8.71 -5.03
N TRP A 61 -4.84 -8.19 -6.06
CA TRP A 61 -3.55 -8.70 -6.54
C TRP A 61 -2.43 -8.52 -5.49
N VAL A 62 -2.33 -7.35 -4.87
CA VAL A 62 -1.34 -7.07 -3.81
C VAL A 62 -1.57 -7.98 -2.61
N ARG A 63 -2.82 -8.14 -2.17
CA ARG A 63 -3.19 -9.03 -1.07
C ARG A 63 -2.75 -10.47 -1.35
N GLN A 64 -2.96 -10.98 -2.55
CA GLN A 64 -2.53 -12.32 -2.95
C GLN A 64 -1.00 -12.46 -2.86
N ARG A 65 -0.27 -11.45 -3.26
CA ARG A 65 1.19 -11.42 -3.13
C ARG A 65 1.66 -11.40 -1.68
N LEU A 66 1.03 -10.59 -0.85
CA LEU A 66 1.35 -10.52 0.58
C LEU A 66 1.04 -11.86 1.28
N LEU A 67 -0.06 -12.52 0.95
CA LEU A 67 -0.41 -13.83 1.49
C LEU A 67 0.63 -14.92 1.18
N GLN A 68 1.29 -14.84 0.04
CA GLN A 68 2.37 -15.77 -0.32
C GLN A 68 3.61 -15.64 0.57
N MET A 69 3.77 -14.49 1.23
CA MET A 69 4.89 -14.22 2.14
C MET A 69 4.61 -14.67 3.58
N PHE A 70 3.35 -14.96 3.91
CA PHE A 70 2.96 -15.44 5.23
C PHE A 70 2.91 -16.95 5.29
N PRO A 71 3.50 -17.57 6.33
CA PRO A 71 3.50 -19.02 6.49
C PRO A 71 2.14 -19.61 6.92
N SER A 72 1.07 -18.82 7.10
CA SER A 72 -0.18 -19.30 7.67
C SER A 72 -1.43 -18.79 6.98
N SER A 73 -2.55 -19.48 7.20
CA SER A 73 -3.86 -19.37 6.58
C SER A 73 -4.64 -18.09 6.89
N HIS A 74 -4.11 -16.92 6.59
CA HIS A 74 -4.83 -15.64 6.74
C HIS A 74 -5.72 -15.29 5.53
N GLY A 75 -5.91 -16.23 4.59
CA GLY A 75 -6.66 -15.99 3.36
C GLY A 75 -8.14 -15.65 3.55
N ASN A 76 -8.75 -16.08 4.66
CA ASN A 76 -10.16 -15.87 4.97
C ASN A 76 -10.44 -14.66 5.88
N THR A 77 -9.42 -13.87 6.22
CA THR A 77 -9.60 -12.67 7.04
C THR A 77 -10.23 -11.54 6.23
N SER A 78 -11.00 -10.68 6.90
CA SER A 78 -11.49 -9.43 6.29
C SER A 78 -10.33 -8.49 5.95
N ASN A 79 -10.57 -7.50 5.08
CA ASN A 79 -9.55 -6.49 4.77
C ASN A 79 -9.14 -5.68 6.00
N PHE A 80 -10.07 -5.39 6.90
CA PHE A 80 -9.78 -4.73 8.17
C PHE A 80 -8.81 -5.54 9.03
N GLU A 81 -9.10 -6.81 9.25
CA GLU A 81 -8.22 -7.72 9.99
C GLU A 81 -6.88 -7.90 9.31
N PHE A 82 -6.88 -8.03 8.00
CA PHE A 82 -5.66 -8.18 7.22
C PHE A 82 -4.73 -6.97 7.34
N LEU A 83 -5.26 -5.74 7.21
CA LEU A 83 -4.46 -4.53 7.42
C LEU A 83 -3.93 -4.42 8.84
N ASN A 84 -4.73 -4.77 9.85
CA ASN A 84 -4.28 -4.77 11.24
C ASN A 84 -3.15 -5.78 11.48
N LEU A 85 -3.21 -6.95 10.85
CA LEU A 85 -2.12 -7.93 10.88
C LEU A 85 -0.85 -7.39 10.22
N MET A 86 -0.99 -6.69 9.07
CA MET A 86 0.15 -6.07 8.39
C MET A 86 0.83 -5.00 9.24
N PHE A 87 0.06 -4.31 10.09
CA PHE A 87 0.60 -3.27 10.96
C PHE A 87 1.05 -3.78 12.34
N ASP A 88 0.87 -5.05 12.63
CA ASP A 88 1.43 -5.65 13.83
C ASP A 88 2.95 -5.81 13.68
N SER A 89 3.69 -5.10 14.54
CA SER A 89 5.16 -5.03 14.47
C SER A 89 5.87 -6.38 14.61
N SER A 90 5.21 -7.39 15.19
CA SER A 90 5.76 -8.74 15.35
C SER A 90 5.81 -9.54 14.05
N LEU A 91 5.01 -9.16 13.03
CA LEU A 91 4.89 -9.84 11.74
C LEU A 91 5.59 -9.08 10.60
N LEU A 92 6.14 -7.89 10.88
CA LEU A 92 6.74 -7.03 9.87
C LEU A 92 8.11 -7.52 9.41
N ASP A 93 8.10 -8.39 8.40
CA ASP A 93 9.27 -8.61 7.56
C ASP A 93 9.50 -7.36 6.69
N SER A 94 10.77 -7.04 6.44
CA SER A 94 11.17 -5.88 5.63
C SER A 94 10.60 -5.89 4.21
N GLU A 95 10.42 -7.06 3.60
CA GLU A 95 9.81 -7.20 2.27
C GLU A 95 8.31 -6.88 2.28
N ILE A 96 7.60 -7.28 3.31
CA ILE A 96 6.17 -7.01 3.48
C ILE A 96 5.94 -5.51 3.64
N ILE A 97 6.72 -4.86 4.50
CA ILE A 97 6.67 -3.40 4.69
C ILE A 97 6.94 -2.68 3.37
N TRP A 98 7.94 -3.14 2.64
CA TRP A 98 8.32 -2.55 1.36
C TRP A 98 7.21 -2.68 0.31
N MET A 99 6.64 -3.88 0.14
CA MET A 99 5.52 -4.10 -0.79
C MET A 99 4.30 -3.27 -0.42
N LEU A 100 3.90 -3.31 0.84
CA LEU A 100 2.74 -2.54 1.30
C LEU A 100 2.98 -1.04 1.17
N GLY A 101 4.18 -0.57 1.48
CA GLY A 101 4.55 0.84 1.34
C GLY A 101 4.45 1.35 -0.10
N ILE A 102 4.89 0.55 -1.09
CA ILE A 102 4.73 0.89 -2.51
C ILE A 102 3.25 1.01 -2.88
N TYR A 103 2.44 0.05 -2.46
CA TYR A 103 1.00 0.06 -2.73
C TYR A 103 0.32 1.30 -2.13
N LEU A 104 0.55 1.58 -0.86
CA LEU A 104 -0.02 2.74 -0.19
C LEU A 104 0.39 4.05 -0.88
N GLN A 105 1.62 4.15 -1.33
CA GLN A 105 2.09 5.33 -2.07
C GLN A 105 1.40 5.48 -3.42
N LEU A 106 1.19 4.38 -4.15
CA LEU A 106 0.46 4.39 -5.41
C LEU A 106 -1.00 4.82 -5.23
N VAL A 107 -1.67 4.30 -4.22
CA VAL A 107 -3.04 4.72 -3.86
C VAL A 107 -3.08 6.20 -3.50
N TRP A 108 -2.14 6.66 -2.69
CA TRP A 108 -2.06 8.06 -2.31
C TRP A 108 -1.91 8.96 -3.53
N ASN A 109 -0.94 8.70 -4.37
CA ASN A 109 -0.63 9.54 -5.52
C ASN A 109 -1.72 9.51 -6.59
N THR A 110 -2.32 8.37 -6.85
CA THR A 110 -3.27 8.19 -7.95
C THR A 110 -4.71 8.44 -7.51
N VAL A 111 -5.13 7.83 -6.42
CA VAL A 111 -6.54 7.87 -5.99
C VAL A 111 -6.81 9.09 -5.11
N ILE A 112 -6.01 9.30 -4.07
CA ILE A 112 -6.27 10.38 -3.11
C ILE A 112 -5.95 11.74 -3.72
N CYS A 113 -4.79 11.89 -4.36
CA CYS A 113 -4.35 13.16 -4.93
C CYS A 113 -4.98 13.48 -6.30
N GLN A 114 -5.09 12.49 -7.19
CA GLN A 114 -5.55 12.70 -8.56
C GLN A 114 -7.00 12.30 -8.82
N LYS A 115 -7.66 11.63 -7.87
CA LYS A 115 -9.04 11.12 -8.00
C LYS A 115 -9.23 10.16 -9.18
N LYS A 116 -8.21 9.38 -9.51
CA LYS A 116 -8.23 8.40 -10.60
C LYS A 116 -8.20 6.98 -10.05
N GLY A 117 -8.71 6.02 -10.86
CA GLY A 117 -8.57 4.60 -10.54
C GLY A 117 -7.13 4.13 -10.64
N LEU A 118 -6.70 3.31 -9.70
CA LEU A 118 -5.39 2.65 -9.72
C LEU A 118 -5.47 1.39 -10.59
N LYS A 119 -4.83 1.44 -11.74
CA LYS A 119 -4.81 0.32 -12.69
C LYS A 119 -3.89 -0.79 -12.20
N LEU A 120 -4.35 -2.03 -12.33
CA LEU A 120 -3.57 -3.22 -11.99
C LEU A 120 -2.23 -3.26 -12.73
N GLU A 121 -2.19 -2.92 -14.01
CA GLU A 121 -0.97 -2.90 -14.82
C GLU A 121 0.07 -1.90 -14.28
N THR A 122 -0.37 -0.75 -13.78
CA THR A 122 0.51 0.22 -13.13
C THR A 122 1.15 -0.36 -11.87
N VAL A 123 0.38 -1.06 -11.04
CA VAL A 123 0.88 -1.71 -9.83
C VAL A 123 1.90 -2.78 -10.17
N LYS A 124 1.59 -3.65 -11.12
CA LYS A 124 2.51 -4.71 -11.58
C LYS A 124 3.82 -4.15 -12.11
N SER A 125 3.75 -3.09 -12.92
CA SER A 125 4.93 -2.42 -13.48
C SER A 125 5.81 -1.82 -12.38
N GLU A 126 5.23 -1.13 -11.41
CA GLU A 126 5.97 -0.53 -10.29
C GLU A 126 6.63 -1.60 -9.42
N TYR A 127 5.94 -2.69 -9.12
CA TYR A 127 6.54 -3.79 -8.36
C TYR A 127 7.71 -4.44 -9.10
N SER A 128 7.56 -4.70 -10.39
CA SER A 128 8.62 -5.29 -11.20
C SER A 128 9.85 -4.39 -11.25
N LEU A 129 9.67 -3.09 -11.50
CA LEU A 129 10.75 -2.12 -11.58
C LEU A 129 11.49 -1.97 -10.24
N LYS A 130 10.75 -1.79 -9.16
CA LYS A 130 11.34 -1.60 -7.83
C LYS A 130 11.94 -2.88 -7.27
N TYR A 131 11.37 -4.03 -7.57
CA TYR A 131 11.94 -5.32 -7.20
C TYR A 131 13.30 -5.54 -7.85
N LEU A 132 13.41 -5.28 -9.14
CA LEU A 132 14.68 -5.38 -9.86
C LEU A 132 15.73 -4.40 -9.29
N THR A 133 15.33 -3.17 -9.02
CA THR A 133 16.23 -2.17 -8.42
C THR A 133 16.71 -2.62 -7.03
N HIS A 134 15.83 -3.18 -6.21
CA HIS A 134 16.16 -3.69 -4.89
C HIS A 134 17.09 -4.91 -4.97
N GLN A 135 16.84 -5.83 -5.89
CA GLN A 135 17.69 -7.00 -6.13
C GLN A 135 19.10 -6.56 -6.57
N LEU A 136 19.20 -5.60 -7.49
CA LEU A 136 20.46 -5.08 -7.97
C LEU A 136 21.26 -4.36 -6.87
N SER A 137 20.59 -3.60 -6.00
CA SER A 137 21.26 -2.91 -4.89
C SER A 137 21.79 -3.84 -3.80
N ASN A 138 21.20 -5.03 -3.67
CA ASN A 138 21.59 -6.06 -2.70
C ASN A 138 22.58 -7.09 -3.25
N MET A 139 22.99 -6.97 -4.51
CA MET A 139 24.03 -7.84 -5.09
C MET A 139 25.42 -7.31 -4.75
N PRO A 140 26.21 -8.03 -3.93
CA PRO A 140 27.56 -7.58 -3.55
C PRO A 140 28.59 -7.58 -4.69
N SER A 141 28.20 -8.04 -5.88
CA SER A 141 29.13 -8.32 -6.99
C SER A 141 29.23 -7.24 -8.07
N LEU A 142 28.37 -6.22 -8.08
CA LEU A 142 28.44 -5.17 -9.12
C LEU A 142 29.63 -4.24 -8.91
N THR A 143 30.06 -4.03 -7.68
CA THR A 143 31.29 -3.27 -7.37
C THR A 143 32.55 -4.02 -7.79
N CYS A 144 32.54 -5.34 -7.77
CA CYS A 144 33.66 -6.15 -8.25
C CYS A 144 33.76 -6.18 -9.79
N ILE A 145 32.63 -6.18 -10.50
CA ILE A 145 32.65 -6.24 -11.96
C ILE A 145 33.11 -4.91 -12.57
N VAL A 146 32.75 -3.79 -11.96
CA VAL A 146 33.23 -2.47 -12.39
C VAL A 146 34.70 -2.29 -12.09
N GLY A 147 35.21 -2.90 -11.03
CA GLY A 147 36.63 -2.93 -10.70
C GLY A 147 37.49 -3.81 -11.64
N LEU A 148 36.87 -4.77 -12.33
CA LEU A 148 37.55 -5.65 -13.30
C LEU A 148 37.56 -5.11 -14.74
N LEU A 149 36.78 -4.08 -15.02
CA LEU A 149 36.70 -3.42 -16.32
C LEU A 149 37.53 -2.12 -16.41
N ASN A 150 38.17 -1.73 -15.32
CA ASN A 150 39.16 -0.66 -15.23
C ASN A 150 40.56 -1.24 -14.99
#